data_58339e9746d15da64393abac0fa7997c
#
_entry.id   58339e9746d15da64393abac0fa7997c
#
_cell.length_a   1.000
_cell.length_b   1.000
_cell.length_c   1.000
_cell.angle_alpha   90.00
_cell.angle_beta   90.00
_cell.angle_gamma   90.00
#
_symmetry.space_group_name_H-M   'P 1'
#
loop_
_entity.id
_entity.type
_entity.pdbx_description
1 polymer ?
#
loop_
_entity_poly.entity_id
_entity_poly.type
_entity_poly.pdbx_seq_one_letter_code
_entity_poly.pdbx_strand_id
1 'polypeptide(L)'
;MADARLRTWLWVVLSIQILLKSEATNVSITYVQNAVAKGAVCLDGSPPAYHFNKGLGTGANNWLVQFEGGGWCNNVTTCLARRDTRLGSSKEMVKEVAFSGILSNNHSFNPDFYNWNRIKVRYCDGASFTGDVEAVDPATKLHFRGARAFVAIIEDLLSKGMSDAENAILSGCSAGGLTSILHCDRFRALMPTSATVKCVADAGYFINAKDISGAQHIETFYSEVVATHGSAKNLPTSCTSRLRPGLCFFPQNVVKQIQTPLFILNAAYDAWQIKNILAPGVADPHGTWHSCKLDINNCSLDQLQIMQDFRQQFLDALSRVGTSPSRGIFIDSCYAHCQSEMQETWLRDDSPVLMETSIAKAVGDWYYDRRPFQKIDCAYPCNPTCHNMVFDDPKEHPEHIAPQSHEPSFSSPCPAYNRPKMQILSWLVSFFIFNFHPG
;
A
#
# COMPACT_ATOMS: atom_id res chain seq x y z
N MET A 1 24.10 -39.09 33.71
CA MET A 1 24.71 -38.06 32.83
C MET A 1 24.17 -38.09 31.37
N ALA A 2 23.85 -39.23 30.81
CA ALA A 2 23.27 -39.33 29.44
C ALA A 2 21.89 -38.67 29.32
N ASP A 3 21.04 -38.80 30.32
CA ASP A 3 19.66 -38.31 30.31
C ASP A 3 19.56 -36.77 30.33
N ALA A 4 20.48 -36.08 31.03
CA ALA A 4 20.54 -34.62 31.07
C ALA A 4 20.98 -34.04 29.71
N ARG A 5 21.90 -34.70 29.01
CA ARG A 5 22.36 -34.29 27.68
C ARG A 5 21.31 -34.50 26.64
N LEU A 6 20.52 -35.59 26.68
CA LEU A 6 19.43 -35.87 25.77
C LEU A 6 18.31 -34.83 25.92
N ARG A 7 17.96 -34.45 27.16
CA ARG A 7 16.97 -33.37 27.43
C ARG A 7 17.45 -32.04 26.91
N THR A 8 18.70 -31.68 27.09
CA THR A 8 19.27 -30.43 26.55
C THR A 8 19.22 -30.41 25.03
N TRP A 9 19.56 -31.51 24.36
CA TRP A 9 19.44 -31.64 22.90
C TRP A 9 18.02 -31.53 22.39
N LEU A 10 17.05 -32.17 23.07
CA LEU A 10 15.62 -32.06 22.75
C LEU A 10 15.12 -30.61 22.89
N TRP A 11 15.54 -29.90 23.93
CA TRP A 11 15.19 -28.47 24.08
C TRP A 11 15.84 -27.59 23.02
N VAL A 12 17.08 -27.83 22.63
CA VAL A 12 17.75 -27.09 21.55
C VAL A 12 17.07 -27.37 20.20
N VAL A 13 16.76 -28.61 19.88
CA VAL A 13 16.06 -28.97 18.63
C VAL A 13 14.64 -28.40 18.62
N LEU A 14 13.92 -28.45 19.74
CA LEU A 14 12.60 -27.86 19.87
C LEU A 14 12.65 -26.33 19.73
N SER A 15 13.65 -25.68 20.32
CA SER A 15 13.86 -24.24 20.20
C SER A 15 14.22 -23.83 18.75
N ILE A 16 15.04 -24.63 18.06
CA ILE A 16 15.37 -24.43 16.64
C ILE A 16 14.12 -24.63 15.76
N GLN A 17 13.28 -25.62 16.05
CA GLN A 17 12.02 -25.82 15.31
C GLN A 17 11.00 -24.69 15.56
N ILE A 18 10.98 -24.12 16.77
CA ILE A 18 10.15 -22.96 17.10
C ILE A 18 10.68 -21.70 16.40
N LEU A 19 12.00 -21.52 16.32
CA LEU A 19 12.64 -20.41 15.61
C LEU A 19 12.50 -20.50 14.08
N LEU A 20 12.37 -21.72 13.53
CA LEU A 20 12.18 -21.93 12.08
C LEU A 20 10.73 -21.80 11.61
N LYS A 21 9.75 -21.67 12.53
CA LYS A 21 8.32 -21.49 12.22
C LYS A 21 7.86 -20.03 12.23
N SER A 22 8.67 -19.10 11.75
CA SER A 22 8.18 -17.77 11.33
C SER A 22 7.80 -17.82 9.85
N GLU A 23 6.93 -18.76 9.47
CA GLU A 23 6.32 -18.72 8.15
C GLU A 23 5.28 -17.59 8.15
N ALA A 24 5.34 -16.74 7.11
CA ALA A 24 4.29 -15.75 6.85
C ALA A 24 2.94 -16.49 6.81
N THR A 25 2.02 -16.13 7.69
CA THR A 25 0.72 -16.79 7.76
C THR A 25 -0.08 -16.41 6.52
N ASN A 26 -0.37 -17.40 5.66
CA ASN A 26 -1.28 -17.21 4.55
C ASN A 26 -2.70 -16.95 5.08
N VAL A 27 -3.32 -15.90 4.56
CA VAL A 27 -4.66 -15.45 4.96
C VAL A 27 -5.62 -15.69 3.80
N SER A 28 -6.66 -16.49 4.04
CA SER A 28 -7.64 -16.83 3.02
C SER A 28 -8.57 -15.65 2.68
N ILE A 29 -9.08 -15.63 1.43
CA ILE A 29 -10.01 -14.62 0.95
C ILE A 29 -11.41 -14.81 1.56
N THR A 30 -12.06 -13.69 1.87
CA THR A 30 -13.46 -13.61 2.29
C THR A 30 -14.25 -12.78 1.28
N TYR A 31 -15.33 -13.33 0.73
CA TYR A 31 -16.24 -12.62 -0.16
C TYR A 31 -17.40 -12.04 0.63
N VAL A 32 -17.71 -10.75 0.42
CA VAL A 32 -18.83 -10.06 1.07
C VAL A 32 -20.11 -10.32 0.26
N GLN A 33 -20.65 -11.53 0.41
CA GLN A 33 -21.80 -11.99 -0.39
C GLN A 33 -23.05 -11.10 -0.22
N ASN A 34 -23.31 -10.63 1.02
CA ASN A 34 -24.45 -9.76 1.33
C ASN A 34 -24.40 -8.41 0.63
N ALA A 35 -23.23 -8.00 0.14
CA ALA A 35 -23.03 -6.75 -0.58
C ALA A 35 -23.76 -6.75 -1.95
N VAL A 36 -23.88 -7.92 -2.60
CA VAL A 36 -24.49 -8.03 -3.93
C VAL A 36 -25.94 -7.55 -3.93
N ALA A 37 -26.72 -7.93 -2.90
CA ALA A 37 -28.12 -7.51 -2.74
C ALA A 37 -28.25 -5.97 -2.56
N LYS A 38 -27.19 -5.30 -2.10
CA LYS A 38 -27.11 -3.84 -1.95
C LYS A 38 -26.55 -3.16 -3.22
N GLY A 39 -26.29 -3.90 -4.28
CA GLY A 39 -25.63 -3.43 -5.49
C GLY A 39 -24.17 -3.03 -5.29
N ALA A 40 -23.56 -3.43 -4.18
CA ALA A 40 -22.15 -3.21 -3.85
C ALA A 40 -21.31 -4.33 -4.46
N VAL A 41 -20.78 -4.11 -5.64
CA VAL A 41 -20.12 -5.12 -6.47
C VAL A 41 -18.86 -4.55 -7.13
N CYS A 42 -17.95 -5.44 -7.55
CA CYS A 42 -16.82 -5.14 -8.42
C CYS A 42 -17.25 -4.72 -9.83
N LEU A 43 -16.31 -4.32 -10.70
CA LEU A 43 -16.62 -3.91 -12.08
C LEU A 43 -17.38 -4.99 -12.87
N ASP A 44 -17.10 -6.28 -12.63
CA ASP A 44 -17.76 -7.42 -13.30
C ASP A 44 -19.09 -7.85 -12.65
N GLY A 45 -19.51 -7.21 -11.55
CA GLY A 45 -20.68 -7.58 -10.78
C GLY A 45 -20.42 -8.66 -9.70
N SER A 46 -19.19 -9.14 -9.52
CA SER A 46 -18.81 -10.05 -8.43
C SER A 46 -18.83 -9.34 -7.06
N PRO A 47 -19.00 -10.07 -5.94
CA PRO A 47 -18.96 -9.49 -4.60
C PRO A 47 -17.60 -8.89 -4.29
N PRO A 48 -17.50 -7.78 -3.53
CA PRO A 48 -16.22 -7.31 -3.01
C PRO A 48 -15.61 -8.34 -2.07
N ALA A 49 -14.27 -8.28 -1.90
CA ALA A 49 -13.55 -9.25 -1.11
C ALA A 49 -12.42 -8.63 -0.29
N TYR A 50 -12.03 -9.32 0.78
CA TYR A 50 -10.89 -8.97 1.60
C TYR A 50 -10.23 -10.24 2.18
N HIS A 51 -9.02 -10.10 2.72
CA HIS A 51 -8.37 -11.10 3.56
C HIS A 51 -8.40 -10.60 5.01
N PHE A 52 -8.72 -11.48 5.95
CA PHE A 52 -8.87 -11.12 7.36
C PHE A 52 -8.09 -12.07 8.27
N ASN A 53 -7.10 -11.52 8.95
CA ASN A 53 -6.39 -12.20 10.02
C ASN A 53 -6.81 -11.62 11.37
N LYS A 54 -7.45 -12.47 12.21
CA LYS A 54 -8.05 -12.06 13.47
C LYS A 54 -6.99 -11.65 14.49
N GLY A 55 -7.28 -10.58 15.23
CA GLY A 55 -6.49 -10.09 16.34
C GLY A 55 -6.52 -11.01 17.56
N LEU A 56 -5.52 -10.86 18.44
CA LEU A 56 -5.40 -11.69 19.64
C LEU A 56 -4.87 -10.90 20.84
N GLY A 57 -5.17 -11.40 22.03
CA GLY A 57 -4.75 -10.77 23.28
C GLY A 57 -5.23 -9.33 23.38
N THR A 58 -4.33 -8.40 23.70
CA THR A 58 -4.61 -6.96 23.81
C THR A 58 -5.00 -6.29 22.49
N GLY A 59 -4.78 -6.95 21.35
CA GLY A 59 -5.13 -6.46 20.03
C GLY A 59 -6.51 -6.91 19.52
N ALA A 60 -7.26 -7.71 20.30
CA ALA A 60 -8.52 -8.31 19.84
C ALA A 60 -9.61 -7.28 19.47
N ASN A 61 -9.59 -6.09 20.10
CA ASN A 61 -10.51 -4.99 19.82
C ASN A 61 -9.86 -3.86 18.97
N ASN A 62 -8.68 -4.12 18.39
CA ASN A 62 -7.98 -3.16 17.54
C ASN A 62 -8.05 -3.61 16.09
N TRP A 63 -8.27 -2.66 15.16
CA TRP A 63 -8.57 -2.96 13.76
C TRP A 63 -7.70 -2.15 12.81
N LEU A 64 -7.04 -2.83 11.89
CA LEU A 64 -6.26 -2.23 10.80
C LEU A 64 -6.85 -2.69 9.47
N VAL A 65 -7.47 -1.74 8.74
CA VAL A 65 -8.13 -1.98 7.46
C VAL A 65 -7.29 -1.33 6.35
N GLN A 66 -6.54 -2.17 5.63
CA GLN A 66 -5.62 -1.77 4.56
C GLN A 66 -6.29 -1.94 3.20
N PHE A 67 -6.39 -0.86 2.43
CA PHE A 67 -6.91 -0.87 1.08
C PHE A 67 -5.80 -1.08 0.04
N GLU A 68 -5.99 -2.07 -0.83
CA GLU A 68 -5.05 -2.40 -1.91
C GLU A 68 -5.02 -1.29 -2.95
N GLY A 69 -3.85 -1.05 -3.57
CA GLY A 69 -3.68 -0.19 -4.72
C GLY A 69 -4.02 -0.86 -6.04
N GLY A 70 -3.69 -0.18 -7.16
CA GLY A 70 -3.90 -0.73 -8.50
C GLY A 70 -4.35 0.30 -9.54
N GLY A 71 -4.04 1.57 -9.36
CA GLY A 71 -4.36 2.63 -10.31
C GLY A 71 -5.87 2.78 -10.55
N TRP A 72 -6.25 3.32 -11.70
CA TRP A 72 -7.66 3.64 -12.03
C TRP A 72 -7.96 3.30 -13.49
N CYS A 73 -9.24 3.23 -13.84
CA CYS A 73 -9.69 3.25 -15.22
C CYS A 73 -10.58 4.49 -15.47
N ASN A 74 -10.32 5.18 -16.58
CA ASN A 74 -10.84 6.52 -16.84
C ASN A 74 -11.95 6.57 -17.91
N ASN A 75 -12.21 5.47 -18.60
CA ASN A 75 -13.26 5.38 -19.62
C ASN A 75 -13.74 3.93 -19.76
N VAL A 76 -14.79 3.73 -20.55
CA VAL A 76 -15.40 2.41 -20.77
C VAL A 76 -14.37 1.39 -21.28
N THR A 77 -13.49 1.77 -22.22
CA THR A 77 -12.49 0.87 -22.81
C THR A 77 -11.48 0.39 -21.77
N THR A 78 -10.90 1.30 -20.98
CA THR A 78 -9.92 0.95 -19.94
C THR A 78 -10.57 0.18 -18.79
N CYS A 79 -11.84 0.47 -18.46
CA CYS A 79 -12.57 -0.28 -17.43
C CYS A 79 -12.98 -1.68 -17.92
N LEU A 80 -13.28 -1.87 -19.20
CA LEU A 80 -13.50 -3.20 -19.79
C LEU A 80 -12.23 -4.06 -19.75
N ALA A 81 -11.08 -3.49 -20.13
CA ALA A 81 -9.80 -4.17 -20.03
C ALA A 81 -9.46 -4.57 -18.57
N ARG A 82 -9.89 -3.77 -17.60
CA ARG A 82 -9.71 -4.02 -16.17
C ARG A 82 -10.67 -5.05 -15.60
N ARG A 83 -11.93 -5.09 -16.10
CA ARG A 83 -13.05 -5.88 -15.57
C ARG A 83 -12.71 -7.36 -15.34
N ASP A 84 -12.00 -7.97 -16.28
CA ASP A 84 -11.70 -9.40 -16.27
C ASP A 84 -10.32 -9.71 -15.66
N THR A 85 -9.79 -8.80 -14.83
CA THR A 85 -8.56 -8.96 -14.05
C THR A 85 -8.86 -8.95 -12.55
N ARG A 86 -7.88 -9.30 -11.71
CA ARG A 86 -7.99 -9.19 -10.24
C ARG A 86 -8.37 -7.79 -9.74
N LEU A 87 -8.15 -6.75 -10.57
CA LEU A 87 -8.47 -5.35 -10.26
C LEU A 87 -9.88 -4.92 -10.72
N GLY A 88 -10.66 -5.84 -11.28
CA GLY A 88 -12.04 -5.61 -11.71
C GLY A 88 -13.00 -6.73 -11.31
N SER A 89 -12.48 -7.90 -10.90
CA SER A 89 -13.27 -9.09 -10.53
C SER A 89 -12.68 -9.78 -9.33
N SER A 90 -13.51 -10.07 -8.32
CA SER A 90 -13.08 -10.88 -7.18
C SER A 90 -12.88 -12.36 -7.51
N LYS A 91 -13.37 -12.82 -8.66
CA LYS A 91 -13.16 -14.20 -9.15
C LYS A 91 -11.70 -14.43 -9.54
N GLU A 92 -11.03 -13.38 -10.02
CA GLU A 92 -9.64 -13.39 -10.48
C GLU A 92 -8.63 -13.13 -9.33
N MET A 93 -9.11 -12.86 -8.12
CA MET A 93 -8.26 -12.64 -6.96
C MET A 93 -7.67 -13.96 -6.44
N VAL A 94 -6.39 -13.91 -6.02
CA VAL A 94 -5.74 -15.06 -5.36
C VAL A 94 -6.49 -15.42 -4.08
N LYS A 95 -6.56 -16.74 -3.79
CA LYS A 95 -7.34 -17.26 -2.66
C LYS A 95 -6.65 -17.04 -1.32
N GLU A 96 -5.34 -16.94 -1.31
CA GLU A 96 -4.53 -16.76 -0.12
C GLU A 96 -3.43 -15.73 -0.37
N VAL A 97 -3.15 -14.90 0.62
CA VAL A 97 -2.05 -13.94 0.60
C VAL A 97 -1.24 -14.01 1.89
N ALA A 98 0.06 -13.87 1.79
CA ALA A 98 0.92 -13.67 2.94
C ALA A 98 0.83 -12.20 3.39
N PHE A 99 0.63 -11.97 4.69
CA PHE A 99 0.65 -10.63 5.27
C PHE A 99 2.08 -10.21 5.62
N SER A 100 2.47 -9.02 5.20
CA SER A 100 3.79 -8.43 5.36
C SER A 100 3.68 -6.95 5.75
N GLY A 101 4.80 -6.32 6.09
CA GLY A 101 4.85 -4.90 6.46
C GLY A 101 3.90 -4.57 7.61
N ILE A 102 3.07 -3.55 7.44
CA ILE A 102 2.07 -3.11 8.42
C ILE A 102 1.03 -4.20 8.77
N LEU A 103 0.84 -5.19 7.89
CA LEU A 103 -0.06 -6.32 8.12
C LEU A 103 0.64 -7.55 8.72
N SER A 104 1.95 -7.54 8.96
CA SER A 104 2.68 -8.65 9.55
C SER A 104 2.15 -8.99 10.95
N ASN A 105 2.03 -10.29 11.26
CA ASN A 105 1.68 -10.80 12.58
C ASN A 105 2.90 -11.08 13.47
N ASN A 106 4.07 -10.75 13.00
CA ASN A 106 5.31 -10.93 13.75
C ASN A 106 5.66 -9.65 14.52
N HIS A 107 5.74 -9.75 15.85
CA HIS A 107 6.10 -8.64 16.71
C HIS A 107 7.41 -7.96 16.33
N SER A 108 8.44 -8.73 15.93
CA SER A 108 9.74 -8.16 15.53
C SER A 108 9.66 -7.33 14.24
N PHE A 109 8.66 -7.58 13.40
CA PHE A 109 8.48 -6.91 12.11
C PHE A 109 7.39 -5.83 12.14
N ASN A 110 6.47 -5.91 13.11
CA ASN A 110 5.34 -4.99 13.23
C ASN A 110 4.96 -4.80 14.70
N PRO A 111 5.83 -4.19 15.52
CA PRO A 111 5.69 -4.20 16.97
C PRO A 111 4.41 -3.57 17.50
N ASP A 112 3.86 -2.58 16.79
CA ASP A 112 2.69 -1.82 17.24
C ASP A 112 1.35 -2.44 16.80
N PHE A 113 1.32 -3.20 15.68
CA PHE A 113 0.06 -3.66 15.09
C PHE A 113 0.02 -5.18 14.85
N TYR A 114 1.03 -5.96 15.23
CA TYR A 114 1.15 -7.39 14.94
C TYR A 114 -0.01 -8.23 15.45
N ASN A 115 -0.63 -7.85 16.57
CA ASN A 115 -1.70 -8.59 17.23
C ASN A 115 -3.10 -8.02 16.99
N TRP A 116 -3.24 -7.00 16.13
CA TRP A 116 -4.53 -6.40 15.76
C TRP A 116 -5.33 -7.32 14.82
N ASN A 117 -6.61 -7.05 14.68
CA ASN A 117 -7.39 -7.51 13.54
C ASN A 117 -6.85 -6.81 12.29
N ARG A 118 -6.28 -7.56 11.36
CA ARG A 118 -5.62 -7.03 10.16
C ARG A 118 -6.35 -7.47 8.93
N ILE A 119 -6.79 -6.52 8.14
CA ILE A 119 -7.61 -6.73 6.97
C ILE A 119 -6.91 -6.15 5.75
N LYS A 120 -6.75 -6.93 4.67
CA LYS A 120 -6.38 -6.44 3.34
C LYS A 120 -7.61 -6.45 2.45
N VAL A 121 -8.19 -5.27 2.22
CA VAL A 121 -9.31 -5.09 1.30
C VAL A 121 -8.79 -5.15 -0.12
N ARG A 122 -9.40 -6.00 -0.95
CA ARG A 122 -9.03 -6.15 -2.35
C ARG A 122 -9.69 -5.09 -3.21
N TYR A 123 -8.95 -4.59 -4.19
CA TYR A 123 -9.37 -3.48 -5.03
C TYR A 123 -9.98 -3.98 -6.33
N CYS A 124 -11.23 -3.61 -6.63
CA CYS A 124 -11.92 -4.07 -7.84
C CYS A 124 -12.92 -3.08 -8.44
N ASP A 125 -12.87 -1.79 -8.05
CA ASP A 125 -13.81 -0.78 -8.58
C ASP A 125 -13.18 0.21 -9.57
N GLY A 126 -11.85 0.36 -9.57
CA GLY A 126 -11.14 1.23 -10.51
C GLY A 126 -11.24 2.74 -10.27
N ALA A 127 -11.76 3.19 -9.10
CA ALA A 127 -11.91 4.61 -8.76
C ALA A 127 -11.70 4.91 -7.26
N SER A 128 -10.77 4.22 -6.59
CA SER A 128 -10.48 4.42 -5.16
C SER A 128 -11.74 4.39 -4.29
N PHE A 129 -12.66 3.47 -4.58
CA PHE A 129 -13.92 3.26 -3.86
C PHE A 129 -14.85 4.49 -3.85
N THR A 130 -14.77 5.36 -4.86
CA THR A 130 -15.62 6.58 -4.94
C THR A 130 -16.78 6.46 -5.91
N GLY A 131 -16.74 5.50 -6.85
CA GLY A 131 -17.72 5.35 -7.91
C GLY A 131 -19.11 4.95 -7.40
N ASP A 132 -20.18 5.54 -7.99
CA ASP A 132 -21.55 5.13 -7.72
C ASP A 132 -22.51 5.54 -8.85
N VAL A 133 -22.60 4.70 -9.87
CA VAL A 133 -23.52 4.85 -11.00
C VAL A 133 -24.62 3.80 -10.89
N GLU A 134 -25.91 4.21 -10.90
CA GLU A 134 -27.04 3.28 -10.80
C GLU A 134 -27.24 2.45 -12.08
N ALA A 135 -27.19 3.10 -13.24
CA ALA A 135 -27.36 2.43 -14.50
C ALA A 135 -26.19 1.49 -14.84
N VAL A 136 -26.51 0.30 -15.30
CA VAL A 136 -25.59 -0.65 -15.87
C VAL A 136 -25.87 -0.80 -17.35
N ASP A 137 -24.90 -0.49 -18.18
CA ASP A 137 -25.03 -0.65 -19.63
C ASP A 137 -25.10 -2.14 -19.99
N PRO A 138 -26.16 -2.60 -20.68
CA PRO A 138 -26.38 -4.01 -21.01
C PRO A 138 -25.29 -4.62 -21.90
N ALA A 139 -24.63 -3.81 -22.73
CA ALA A 139 -23.60 -4.29 -23.64
C ALA A 139 -22.26 -4.52 -22.91
N THR A 140 -21.88 -3.59 -22.04
CA THR A 140 -20.60 -3.66 -21.29
C THR A 140 -20.70 -4.41 -20.00
N LYS A 141 -21.86 -4.40 -19.33
CA LYS A 141 -22.12 -4.97 -18.00
C LYS A 141 -21.11 -4.47 -16.93
N LEU A 142 -20.63 -3.22 -17.09
CA LEU A 142 -19.74 -2.60 -16.11
C LEU A 142 -20.55 -2.04 -14.94
N HIS A 143 -20.05 -2.27 -13.74
CA HIS A 143 -20.62 -1.79 -12.49
C HIS A 143 -19.69 -0.78 -11.82
N PHE A 144 -20.04 0.49 -11.80
CA PHE A 144 -19.28 1.54 -11.14
C PHE A 144 -19.84 1.77 -9.72
N ARG A 145 -19.44 0.92 -8.75
CA ARG A 145 -20.09 0.77 -7.44
C ARG A 145 -19.13 0.87 -6.24
N GLY A 146 -17.94 1.45 -6.44
CA GLY A 146 -16.88 1.49 -5.41
C GLY A 146 -17.32 2.06 -4.06
N ALA A 147 -18.10 3.15 -4.07
CA ALA A 147 -18.59 3.76 -2.82
C ALA A 147 -19.57 2.85 -2.04
N ARG A 148 -20.33 2.02 -2.75
CA ARG A 148 -21.19 1.00 -2.10
C ARG A 148 -20.35 -0.15 -1.58
N ALA A 149 -19.34 -0.59 -2.34
CA ALA A 149 -18.42 -1.63 -1.93
C ALA A 149 -17.67 -1.22 -0.65
N PHE A 150 -17.19 0.03 -0.56
CA PHE A 150 -16.57 0.55 0.66
C PHE A 150 -17.49 0.40 1.88
N VAL A 151 -18.73 0.88 1.79
CA VAL A 151 -19.68 0.81 2.91
C VAL A 151 -20.00 -0.64 3.26
N ALA A 152 -20.28 -1.48 2.26
CA ALA A 152 -20.64 -2.88 2.50
C ALA A 152 -19.51 -3.69 3.17
N ILE A 153 -18.25 -3.42 2.82
CA ILE A 153 -17.08 -4.04 3.47
C ILE A 153 -16.99 -3.57 4.93
N ILE A 154 -17.13 -2.28 5.21
CA ILE A 154 -17.06 -1.76 6.58
C ILE A 154 -18.22 -2.32 7.42
N GLU A 155 -19.44 -2.35 6.90
CA GLU A 155 -20.60 -2.95 7.58
C GLU A 155 -20.39 -4.45 7.89
N ASP A 156 -19.80 -5.20 6.96
CA ASP A 156 -19.47 -6.61 7.18
C ASP A 156 -18.41 -6.78 8.29
N LEU A 157 -17.39 -5.92 8.33
CA LEU A 157 -16.38 -5.92 9.40
C LEU A 157 -16.98 -5.48 10.75
N LEU A 158 -17.90 -4.51 10.77
CA LEU A 158 -18.63 -4.13 11.99
C LEU A 158 -19.41 -5.33 12.54
N SER A 159 -20.08 -6.11 11.67
CA SER A 159 -20.80 -7.32 12.08
C SER A 159 -19.88 -8.43 12.62
N LYS A 160 -18.59 -8.39 12.31
CA LYS A 160 -17.56 -9.34 12.77
C LYS A 160 -16.81 -8.88 14.03
N GLY A 161 -17.29 -7.80 14.65
CA GLY A 161 -16.79 -7.31 15.93
C GLY A 161 -16.08 -5.96 15.87
N MET A 162 -15.95 -5.33 14.67
CA MET A 162 -15.39 -3.98 14.57
C MET A 162 -16.32 -2.91 15.21
N SER A 163 -17.60 -3.27 15.48
CA SER A 163 -18.53 -2.46 16.29
C SER A 163 -18.04 -2.21 17.72
N ASP A 164 -17.17 -3.10 18.24
CA ASP A 164 -16.61 -3.01 19.58
C ASP A 164 -15.15 -2.51 19.58
N ALA A 165 -14.73 -1.87 18.48
CA ALA A 165 -13.36 -1.40 18.32
C ALA A 165 -13.00 -0.34 19.38
N GLU A 166 -11.84 -0.53 20.00
CA GLU A 166 -11.16 0.47 20.81
C GLU A 166 -10.27 1.36 19.95
N ASN A 167 -9.60 0.75 18.99
CA ASN A 167 -8.68 1.40 18.05
C ASN A 167 -8.97 0.96 16.63
N ALA A 168 -8.90 1.88 15.67
CA ALA A 168 -9.05 1.57 14.27
C ALA A 168 -8.14 2.43 13.38
N ILE A 169 -7.49 1.79 12.42
CA ILE A 169 -6.72 2.44 11.36
C ILE A 169 -7.39 2.14 10.02
N LEU A 170 -7.70 3.21 9.27
CA LEU A 170 -7.93 3.11 7.84
C LEU A 170 -6.59 3.36 7.14
N SER A 171 -6.08 2.38 6.44
CA SER A 171 -4.82 2.49 5.72
C SER A 171 -4.97 2.08 4.25
N GLY A 172 -4.00 2.38 3.45
CA GLY A 172 -3.94 1.90 2.07
C GLY A 172 -2.69 2.39 1.35
N CYS A 173 -2.39 1.71 0.24
CA CYS A 173 -1.29 2.07 -0.63
C CYS A 173 -1.79 2.52 -2.01
N SER A 174 -1.09 3.48 -2.66
CA SER A 174 -1.38 3.90 -4.03
C SER A 174 -2.84 4.39 -4.19
N ALA A 175 -3.61 3.83 -5.11
CA ALA A 175 -5.06 4.10 -5.20
C ALA A 175 -5.79 3.80 -3.88
N GLY A 176 -5.32 2.82 -3.08
CA GLY A 176 -5.78 2.55 -1.71
C GLY A 176 -5.36 3.62 -0.71
N GLY A 177 -4.18 4.20 -0.87
CA GLY A 177 -3.72 5.36 -0.10
C GLY A 177 -4.59 6.59 -0.38
N LEU A 178 -4.96 6.82 -1.63
CA LEU A 178 -5.94 7.82 -2.00
C LEU A 178 -7.32 7.51 -1.41
N THR A 179 -7.73 6.23 -1.38
CA THR A 179 -8.95 5.78 -0.67
C THR A 179 -8.90 6.20 0.80
N SER A 180 -7.77 5.98 1.49
CA SER A 180 -7.60 6.37 2.88
C SER A 180 -7.77 7.87 3.10
N ILE A 181 -7.29 8.71 2.18
CA ILE A 181 -7.47 10.16 2.25
C ILE A 181 -8.94 10.54 2.02
N LEU A 182 -9.54 10.07 0.93
CA LEU A 182 -10.89 10.50 0.52
C LEU A 182 -12.00 9.99 1.45
N HIS A 183 -11.78 8.84 2.09
CA HIS A 183 -12.76 8.20 2.96
C HIS A 183 -12.42 8.28 4.46
N CYS A 184 -11.38 9.02 4.87
CA CYS A 184 -10.93 9.09 6.26
C CYS A 184 -12.05 9.52 7.22
N ASP A 185 -12.69 10.65 6.96
CA ASP A 185 -13.79 11.14 7.80
C ASP A 185 -15.05 10.28 7.69
N ARG A 186 -15.31 9.68 6.52
CA ARG A 186 -16.41 8.72 6.33
C ARG A 186 -16.19 7.45 7.14
N PHE A 187 -14.97 6.93 7.17
CA PHE A 187 -14.61 5.79 8.00
C PHE A 187 -14.81 6.11 9.47
N ARG A 188 -14.29 7.27 9.94
CA ARG A 188 -14.53 7.74 11.31
C ARG A 188 -16.02 7.80 11.67
N ALA A 189 -16.85 8.27 10.74
CA ALA A 189 -18.31 8.38 10.94
C ALA A 189 -19.02 7.02 11.04
N LEU A 190 -18.47 5.95 10.43
CA LEU A 190 -19.01 4.59 10.49
C LEU A 190 -18.57 3.83 11.75
N MET A 191 -17.49 4.28 12.42
CA MET A 191 -16.93 3.62 13.59
C MET A 191 -17.63 4.06 14.88
N PRO A 192 -17.58 3.23 15.95
CA PRO A 192 -18.07 3.63 17.28
C PRO A 192 -17.48 4.98 17.71
N THR A 193 -18.27 5.81 18.35
CA THR A 193 -17.81 7.13 18.84
C THR A 193 -16.70 7.03 19.88
N SER A 194 -16.69 5.92 20.65
CA SER A 194 -15.65 5.60 21.64
C SER A 194 -14.31 5.18 21.04
N ALA A 195 -14.28 4.73 19.78
CA ALA A 195 -13.06 4.24 19.15
C ALA A 195 -12.10 5.38 18.81
N THR A 196 -10.81 5.16 19.05
CA THR A 196 -9.74 6.00 18.49
C THR A 196 -9.54 5.63 17.03
N VAL A 197 -9.84 6.56 16.12
CA VAL A 197 -9.73 6.35 14.68
C VAL A 197 -8.70 7.29 14.09
N LYS A 198 -7.73 6.74 13.34
CA LYS A 198 -6.74 7.50 12.57
C LYS A 198 -6.57 6.89 11.16
N CYS A 199 -6.09 7.68 10.21
CA CYS A 199 -5.87 7.22 8.84
C CYS A 199 -4.38 7.27 8.48
N VAL A 200 -3.92 6.33 7.62
CA VAL A 200 -2.56 6.28 7.07
C VAL A 200 -2.66 6.14 5.56
N ALA A 201 -2.08 7.07 4.82
CA ALA A 201 -2.04 7.02 3.35
C ALA A 201 -0.59 6.81 2.90
N ASP A 202 -0.30 5.65 2.37
CA ASP A 202 1.00 5.30 1.79
C ASP A 202 0.95 5.50 0.27
N ALA A 203 1.91 6.25 -0.28
CA ALA A 203 2.01 6.55 -1.71
C ALA A 203 0.68 6.99 -2.35
N GLY A 204 -0.18 7.62 -1.55
CA GLY A 204 -1.54 8.04 -1.94
C GLY A 204 -1.68 9.54 -2.18
N TYR A 205 -0.63 10.32 -1.95
CA TYR A 205 -0.66 11.77 -2.12
C TYR A 205 -0.24 12.17 -3.53
N PHE A 206 -1.12 11.87 -4.52
CA PHE A 206 -0.89 12.23 -5.92
C PHE A 206 -1.11 13.71 -6.16
N ILE A 207 -0.18 14.37 -6.88
CA ILE A 207 -0.26 15.81 -7.13
C ILE A 207 -0.77 16.14 -8.53
N ASN A 208 -1.46 17.28 -8.65
CA ASN A 208 -1.79 17.86 -9.94
C ASN A 208 -0.58 18.67 -10.45
N ALA A 209 0.23 18.04 -11.27
CA ALA A 209 1.42 18.64 -11.86
C ALA A 209 1.40 18.54 -13.39
N LYS A 210 2.15 19.40 -14.06
CA LYS A 210 2.43 19.28 -15.49
C LYS A 210 3.46 18.18 -15.73
N ASP A 211 3.33 17.50 -16.84
CA ASP A 211 4.32 16.55 -17.32
C ASP A 211 5.50 17.24 -18.03
N ILE A 212 6.47 16.44 -18.49
CA ILE A 212 7.67 16.91 -19.20
C ILE A 212 7.36 17.63 -20.52
N SER A 213 6.17 17.49 -21.09
CA SER A 213 5.70 18.23 -22.26
C SER A 213 5.05 19.57 -21.90
N GLY A 214 4.81 19.83 -20.61
CA GLY A 214 4.08 20.98 -20.10
C GLY A 214 2.56 20.82 -20.08
N ALA A 215 2.04 19.62 -20.41
CA ALA A 215 0.60 19.33 -20.40
C ALA A 215 0.10 18.84 -19.01
N GLN A 216 -1.21 18.96 -18.79
CA GLN A 216 -1.87 18.53 -17.54
C GLN A 216 -2.59 17.19 -17.74
N HIS A 217 -1.90 16.16 -18.22
CA HIS A 217 -2.48 14.86 -18.51
C HIS A 217 -3.16 14.22 -17.31
N ILE A 218 -2.54 14.33 -16.11
CA ILE A 218 -3.12 13.74 -14.89
C ILE A 218 -4.43 14.41 -14.48
N GLU A 219 -4.59 15.72 -14.71
CA GLU A 219 -5.85 16.42 -14.42
C GLU A 219 -6.98 15.95 -15.34
N THR A 220 -6.68 15.77 -16.63
CA THR A 220 -7.63 15.21 -17.60
C THR A 220 -8.00 13.79 -17.21
N PHE A 221 -7.01 12.94 -16.92
CA PHE A 221 -7.21 11.55 -16.53
C PHE A 221 -8.09 11.44 -15.28
N TYR A 222 -7.84 12.21 -14.21
CA TYR A 222 -8.65 12.17 -12.99
C TYR A 222 -10.06 12.75 -13.23
N SER A 223 -10.20 13.75 -14.09
CA SER A 223 -11.52 14.27 -14.47
C SER A 223 -12.36 13.20 -15.17
N GLU A 224 -11.74 12.41 -16.04
CA GLU A 224 -12.37 11.28 -16.72
C GLU A 224 -12.71 10.14 -15.75
N VAL A 225 -11.81 9.78 -14.81
CA VAL A 225 -12.11 8.80 -13.74
C VAL A 225 -13.37 9.22 -12.97
N VAL A 226 -13.40 10.47 -12.49
CA VAL A 226 -14.53 10.98 -11.70
C VAL A 226 -15.82 11.00 -12.49
N ALA A 227 -15.77 11.37 -13.76
CA ALA A 227 -16.94 11.41 -14.65
C ALA A 227 -17.44 9.99 -14.96
N THR A 228 -16.57 9.08 -15.40
CA THR A 228 -16.91 7.71 -15.78
C THR A 228 -17.53 6.93 -14.62
N HIS A 229 -16.98 7.07 -13.43
CA HIS A 229 -17.45 6.37 -12.24
C HIS A 229 -18.57 7.09 -11.48
N GLY A 230 -18.98 8.31 -11.89
CA GLY A 230 -19.97 9.09 -11.16
C GLY A 230 -19.53 9.43 -9.73
N SER A 231 -18.23 9.64 -9.52
CA SER A 231 -17.61 9.77 -8.20
C SER A 231 -17.95 11.08 -7.49
N ALA A 232 -18.38 12.12 -8.21
CA ALA A 232 -18.55 13.49 -7.70
C ALA A 232 -19.35 13.57 -6.40
N LYS A 233 -20.43 12.79 -6.27
CA LYS A 233 -21.29 12.77 -5.08
C LYS A 233 -20.68 12.12 -3.84
N ASN A 234 -19.58 11.36 -4.02
CA ASN A 234 -18.85 10.68 -2.94
C ASN A 234 -17.51 11.34 -2.61
N LEU A 235 -17.16 12.43 -3.29
CA LEU A 235 -16.03 13.28 -2.96
C LEU A 235 -16.43 14.33 -1.91
N PRO A 236 -15.46 14.86 -1.12
CA PRO A 236 -15.76 15.85 -0.08
C PRO A 236 -16.53 17.08 -0.62
N THR A 237 -17.70 17.32 -0.08
CA THR A 237 -18.57 18.46 -0.50
C THR A 237 -17.91 19.80 -0.27
N SER A 238 -17.05 19.91 0.76
CA SER A 238 -16.21 21.09 1.01
C SER A 238 -15.28 21.45 -0.15
N CYS A 239 -14.96 20.49 -1.02
CA CYS A 239 -14.20 20.69 -2.25
C CYS A 239 -15.11 20.85 -3.47
N THR A 240 -16.06 19.92 -3.70
CA THR A 240 -16.89 19.90 -4.92
C THR A 240 -17.83 21.08 -5.03
N SER A 241 -18.13 21.77 -3.90
CA SER A 241 -18.89 23.04 -3.93
C SER A 241 -18.08 24.24 -4.47
N ARG A 242 -16.76 24.11 -4.62
CA ARG A 242 -15.87 25.20 -5.01
C ARG A 242 -15.03 24.91 -6.27
N LEU A 243 -14.75 23.63 -6.52
CA LEU A 243 -13.89 23.18 -7.60
C LEU A 243 -14.62 22.16 -8.47
N ARG A 244 -14.18 22.02 -9.73
CA ARG A 244 -14.62 20.92 -10.59
C ARG A 244 -14.35 19.58 -9.89
N PRO A 245 -15.28 18.61 -9.92
CA PRO A 245 -15.17 17.36 -9.15
C PRO A 245 -13.87 16.60 -9.39
N GLY A 246 -13.34 16.56 -10.62
CA GLY A 246 -12.06 15.92 -10.95
C GLY A 246 -10.87 16.50 -10.15
N LEU A 247 -10.89 17.80 -9.84
CA LEU A 247 -9.87 18.42 -8.98
C LEU A 247 -9.97 17.98 -7.53
N CYS A 248 -11.14 17.54 -7.07
CA CYS A 248 -11.36 17.03 -5.72
C CYS A 248 -10.90 15.57 -5.53
N PHE A 249 -10.45 14.94 -6.61
CA PHE A 249 -9.78 13.65 -6.55
C PHE A 249 -8.28 13.78 -6.17
N PHE A 250 -7.71 14.99 -6.29
CA PHE A 250 -6.35 15.28 -5.84
C PHE A 250 -6.30 15.59 -4.34
N PRO A 251 -5.48 14.88 -3.55
CA PRO A 251 -5.33 15.08 -2.11
C PRO A 251 -5.08 16.52 -1.70
N GLN A 252 -4.28 17.26 -2.44
CA GLN A 252 -3.95 18.66 -2.17
C GLN A 252 -5.16 19.59 -2.05
N ASN A 253 -6.30 19.22 -2.65
CA ASN A 253 -7.52 20.01 -2.63
C ASN A 253 -8.53 19.61 -1.55
N VAL A 254 -8.29 18.48 -0.87
CA VAL A 254 -9.19 17.92 0.16
C VAL A 254 -8.55 17.77 1.53
N VAL A 255 -7.23 17.56 1.60
CA VAL A 255 -6.54 17.16 2.83
C VAL A 255 -6.70 18.17 3.98
N LYS A 256 -6.78 19.46 3.66
CA LYS A 256 -6.94 20.54 4.68
C LYS A 256 -8.26 20.44 5.45
N GLN A 257 -9.31 19.88 4.84
CA GLN A 257 -10.64 19.79 5.42
C GLN A 257 -10.89 18.49 6.18
N ILE A 258 -10.03 17.48 6.04
CA ILE A 258 -10.14 16.21 6.75
C ILE A 258 -9.97 16.48 8.25
N GLN A 259 -10.94 16.04 9.06
CA GLN A 259 -10.93 16.26 10.51
C GLN A 259 -10.23 15.14 11.27
N THR A 260 -10.40 13.91 10.80
CA THR A 260 -9.77 12.72 11.39
C THR A 260 -8.24 12.80 11.27
N PRO A 261 -7.47 12.41 12.30
CA PRO A 261 -6.02 12.39 12.24
C PRO A 261 -5.52 11.54 11.04
N LEU A 262 -4.57 12.10 10.29
CA LEU A 262 -4.08 11.53 9.04
C LEU A 262 -2.55 11.56 8.99
N PHE A 263 -1.94 10.41 8.70
CA PHE A 263 -0.52 10.25 8.42
C PHE A 263 -0.28 10.10 6.91
N ILE A 264 0.58 10.92 6.35
CA ILE A 264 1.04 10.81 4.95
C ILE A 264 2.43 10.17 4.95
N LEU A 265 2.50 8.99 4.36
CA LEU A 265 3.72 8.27 4.04
C LEU A 265 3.90 8.31 2.53
N ASN A 266 4.98 8.89 2.02
CA ASN A 266 5.23 8.96 0.58
C ASN A 266 6.72 9.11 0.30
N ALA A 267 7.18 8.55 -0.82
CA ALA A 267 8.47 8.92 -1.37
C ALA A 267 8.35 10.26 -2.10
N ALA A 268 9.34 11.15 -1.94
CA ALA A 268 9.39 12.41 -2.69
C ALA A 268 9.69 12.19 -4.18
N TYR A 269 10.26 11.01 -4.50
CA TYR A 269 10.50 10.54 -5.87
C TYR A 269 9.64 9.29 -6.13
N ASP A 270 8.34 9.42 -5.85
CA ASP A 270 7.39 8.32 -6.02
C ASP A 270 7.44 7.75 -7.45
N ALA A 271 7.82 6.47 -7.56
CA ALA A 271 8.09 5.83 -8.85
C ALA A 271 6.86 5.81 -9.76
N TRP A 272 5.66 5.68 -9.19
CA TRP A 272 4.42 5.73 -9.98
C TRP A 272 4.14 7.14 -10.50
N GLN A 273 4.30 8.17 -9.66
CA GLN A 273 4.08 9.56 -10.08
C GLN A 273 5.10 10.01 -11.12
N ILE A 274 6.37 9.60 -10.97
CA ILE A 274 7.39 9.89 -12.00
C ILE A 274 7.03 9.22 -13.32
N LYS A 275 6.59 7.96 -13.31
CA LYS A 275 6.21 7.22 -14.53
C LYS A 275 4.95 7.74 -15.20
N ASN A 276 3.95 8.20 -14.43
CA ASN A 276 2.59 8.42 -14.92
C ASN A 276 2.13 9.88 -14.84
N ILE A 277 2.78 10.72 -14.01
CA ILE A 277 2.47 12.15 -13.91
C ILE A 277 3.58 12.97 -14.56
N LEU A 278 4.84 12.76 -14.14
CA LEU A 278 5.96 13.56 -14.66
C LEU A 278 6.31 13.18 -16.11
N ALA A 279 6.56 11.90 -16.37
CA ALA A 279 6.98 11.40 -17.68
C ALA A 279 6.06 10.27 -18.21
N PRO A 280 4.72 10.53 -18.38
CA PRO A 280 3.84 9.55 -18.97
C PRO A 280 4.23 9.23 -20.41
N GLY A 281 3.89 8.03 -20.92
CA GLY A 281 4.25 7.60 -22.27
C GLY A 281 3.79 8.57 -23.36
N VAL A 282 2.65 9.25 -23.17
CA VAL A 282 2.14 10.27 -24.10
C VAL A 282 3.01 11.53 -24.16
N ALA A 283 3.74 11.85 -23.09
CA ALA A 283 4.68 12.97 -23.04
C ALA A 283 6.12 12.55 -23.40
N ASP A 284 6.41 11.26 -23.47
CA ASP A 284 7.71 10.66 -23.81
C ASP A 284 7.58 9.68 -25.00
N PRO A 285 7.12 10.14 -26.19
CA PRO A 285 6.85 9.26 -27.34
C PRO A 285 8.09 8.55 -27.88
N HIS A 286 9.27 9.08 -27.61
CA HIS A 286 10.55 8.51 -28.04
C HIS A 286 11.21 7.63 -26.97
N GLY A 287 10.61 7.49 -25.78
CA GLY A 287 11.10 6.66 -24.70
C GLY A 287 12.42 7.17 -24.09
N THR A 288 12.69 8.47 -24.14
CA THR A 288 13.93 9.08 -23.59
C THR A 288 14.04 8.91 -22.07
N TRP A 289 12.91 8.75 -21.39
CA TRP A 289 12.82 8.47 -19.94
C TRP A 289 12.77 6.99 -19.60
N HIS A 290 12.81 6.09 -20.59
CA HIS A 290 12.59 4.65 -20.36
C HIS A 290 13.55 4.10 -19.31
N SER A 291 14.86 4.18 -19.53
CA SER A 291 15.87 3.64 -18.61
C SER A 291 15.83 4.32 -17.21
N CYS A 292 15.64 5.64 -17.17
CA CYS A 292 15.50 6.39 -15.92
C CYS A 292 14.26 5.95 -15.10
N LYS A 293 13.13 5.65 -15.77
CA LYS A 293 11.92 5.13 -15.12
C LYS A 293 12.05 3.68 -14.63
N LEU A 294 12.99 2.91 -15.16
CA LEU A 294 13.28 1.56 -14.68
C LEU A 294 14.20 1.57 -13.46
N ASP A 295 15.22 2.41 -13.48
CA ASP A 295 16.18 2.55 -12.38
C ASP A 295 16.65 4.01 -12.31
N ILE A 296 16.47 4.66 -11.17
CA ILE A 296 16.86 6.06 -10.96
C ILE A 296 18.36 6.30 -11.18
N ASN A 297 19.19 5.27 -10.99
CA ASN A 297 20.62 5.36 -11.24
C ASN A 297 20.97 5.56 -12.73
N ASN A 298 20.04 5.22 -13.63
CA ASN A 298 20.18 5.40 -15.08
C ASN A 298 19.71 6.78 -15.59
N CYS A 299 19.25 7.65 -14.67
CA CYS A 299 18.80 8.98 -15.03
C CYS A 299 19.99 9.90 -15.37
N SER A 300 19.85 10.70 -16.43
CA SER A 300 20.80 11.77 -16.71
C SER A 300 20.69 12.90 -15.67
N LEU A 301 21.72 13.77 -15.60
CA LEU A 301 21.69 14.92 -14.70
C LEU A 301 20.51 15.85 -14.98
N ASP A 302 20.14 16.05 -16.25
CA ASP A 302 18.98 16.87 -16.62
C ASP A 302 17.67 16.24 -16.16
N GLN A 303 17.54 14.90 -16.29
CA GLN A 303 16.37 14.17 -15.78
C GLN A 303 16.27 14.26 -14.26
N LEU A 304 17.38 14.10 -13.55
CA LEU A 304 17.41 14.29 -12.10
C LEU A 304 17.03 15.72 -11.70
N GLN A 305 17.48 16.75 -12.43
CA GLN A 305 17.05 18.12 -12.17
C GLN A 305 15.54 18.30 -12.34
N ILE A 306 14.95 17.76 -13.41
CA ILE A 306 13.50 17.78 -13.63
C ILE A 306 12.75 17.04 -12.50
N MET A 307 13.29 15.92 -12.01
CA MET A 307 12.74 15.23 -10.86
C MET A 307 12.86 16.04 -9.56
N GLN A 308 13.92 16.84 -9.38
CA GLN A 308 14.03 17.77 -8.25
C GLN A 308 12.95 18.86 -8.31
N ASP A 309 12.68 19.39 -9.49
CA ASP A 309 11.63 20.40 -9.69
C ASP A 309 10.23 19.78 -9.42
N PHE A 310 10.02 18.53 -9.81
CA PHE A 310 8.80 17.77 -9.49
C PHE A 310 8.67 17.52 -7.99
N ARG A 311 9.77 17.12 -7.31
CA ARG A 311 9.81 17.02 -5.86
C ARG A 311 9.40 18.32 -5.19
N GLN A 312 9.88 19.48 -5.67
CA GLN A 312 9.49 20.78 -5.09
C GLN A 312 7.99 21.03 -5.24
N GLN A 313 7.41 20.74 -6.40
CA GLN A 313 5.95 20.83 -6.60
C GLN A 313 5.18 19.88 -5.66
N PHE A 314 5.72 18.67 -5.42
CA PHE A 314 5.15 17.74 -4.45
C PHE A 314 5.16 18.33 -3.03
N LEU A 315 6.27 18.89 -2.58
CA LEU A 315 6.41 19.51 -1.25
C LEU A 315 5.50 20.74 -1.10
N ASP A 316 5.36 21.54 -2.12
CA ASP A 316 4.44 22.69 -2.13
C ASP A 316 2.98 22.23 -2.01
N ALA A 317 2.59 21.17 -2.72
CA ALA A 317 1.27 20.57 -2.58
C ALA A 317 1.05 19.95 -1.19
N LEU A 318 2.08 19.28 -0.64
CA LEU A 318 2.06 18.67 0.69
C LEU A 318 1.92 19.70 1.82
N SER A 319 2.42 20.92 1.65
CA SER A 319 2.33 22.00 2.64
C SER A 319 0.87 22.24 3.11
N ARG A 320 -0.11 21.87 2.29
CA ARG A 320 -1.55 21.97 2.61
C ARG A 320 -2.01 21.00 3.70
N VAL A 321 -1.22 19.96 4.01
CA VAL A 321 -1.50 19.01 5.11
C VAL A 321 -1.52 19.74 6.46
N GLY A 322 -0.66 20.77 6.61
CA GLY A 322 -0.52 21.55 7.83
C GLY A 322 0.38 20.90 8.87
N THR A 323 0.59 21.61 9.99
CA THR A 323 1.57 21.26 11.03
C THR A 323 0.92 20.79 12.34
N SER A 324 -0.40 20.56 12.36
CA SER A 324 -1.10 20.07 13.55
C SER A 324 -0.53 18.72 14.02
N PRO A 325 -0.46 18.44 15.33
CA PRO A 325 -0.07 17.11 15.84
C PRO A 325 -0.95 15.96 15.35
N SER A 326 -2.18 16.24 14.92
CA SER A 326 -3.07 15.25 14.29
C SER A 326 -2.60 14.85 12.88
N ARG A 327 -1.61 15.53 12.31
CA ARG A 327 -1.00 15.23 11.02
C ARG A 327 0.35 14.55 11.23
N GLY A 328 0.53 13.38 10.62
CA GLY A 328 1.84 12.73 10.50
C GLY A 328 2.38 12.91 9.10
N ILE A 329 3.68 13.05 8.96
CA ILE A 329 4.38 13.20 7.66
C ILE A 329 5.68 12.44 7.73
N PHE A 330 5.85 11.46 6.84
CA PHE A 330 7.10 10.78 6.56
C PHE A 330 7.34 10.82 5.05
N ILE A 331 8.24 11.67 4.62
CA ILE A 331 8.60 11.83 3.19
C ILE A 331 10.07 11.56 3.05
N ASP A 332 10.42 10.40 2.52
CA ASP A 332 11.81 10.06 2.20
C ASP A 332 12.21 10.48 0.78
N SER A 333 13.50 10.37 0.48
CA SER A 333 14.08 10.69 -0.83
C SER A 333 14.31 9.45 -1.70
N CYS A 334 13.65 8.34 -1.38
CA CYS A 334 13.77 7.11 -2.13
C CYS A 334 13.00 7.15 -3.46
N TYR A 335 13.48 6.43 -4.45
CA TYR A 335 12.71 6.09 -5.64
C TYR A 335 11.87 4.85 -5.32
N ALA A 336 10.69 5.06 -4.73
CA ALA A 336 9.87 4.00 -4.17
C ALA A 336 8.38 4.26 -4.37
N HIS A 337 7.57 3.21 -4.18
CA HIS A 337 6.10 3.28 -4.18
C HIS A 337 5.57 2.17 -3.25
N CYS A 338 4.61 2.46 -2.35
CA CYS A 338 4.02 1.47 -1.44
C CYS A 338 4.98 0.88 -0.40
N GLN A 339 5.47 1.68 0.51
CA GLN A 339 6.48 1.27 1.48
C GLN A 339 5.94 0.58 2.74
N SER A 340 4.64 0.74 3.06
CA SER A 340 4.05 0.13 4.26
C SER A 340 3.71 -1.36 4.09
N GLU A 341 3.56 -1.84 2.87
CA GLU A 341 3.15 -3.23 2.58
C GLU A 341 4.32 -4.22 2.54
N MET A 342 5.54 -3.74 2.34
CA MET A 342 6.75 -4.54 2.21
C MET A 342 7.55 -4.53 3.51
N GLN A 343 8.06 -5.71 3.91
CA GLN A 343 8.82 -5.84 5.16
C GLN A 343 10.16 -5.10 5.11
N GLU A 344 10.80 -5.12 3.94
CA GLU A 344 12.09 -4.48 3.67
C GLU A 344 12.06 -2.95 3.77
N THR A 345 10.89 -2.33 3.58
CA THR A 345 10.74 -0.88 3.75
C THR A 345 10.04 -0.51 5.05
N TRP A 346 9.13 -1.37 5.55
CA TRP A 346 8.39 -1.10 6.78
C TRP A 346 9.26 -1.17 8.04
N LEU A 347 9.90 -2.34 8.27
CA LEU A 347 10.77 -2.55 9.44
C LEU A 347 11.69 -3.76 9.28
N ARG A 348 12.94 -3.50 8.95
CA ARG A 348 14.09 -4.41 9.04
C ARG A 348 15.31 -3.60 9.48
N ASP A 349 16.42 -4.26 9.76
CA ASP A 349 17.68 -3.59 10.15
C ASP A 349 18.22 -2.65 9.06
N ASP A 350 17.91 -2.94 7.81
CA ASP A 350 18.31 -2.18 6.62
C ASP A 350 17.20 -1.33 6.01
N SER A 351 16.00 -1.26 6.64
CA SER A 351 14.88 -0.44 6.12
C SER A 351 15.23 1.04 6.05
N PRO A 352 14.62 1.79 5.11
CA PRO A 352 14.78 3.23 5.04
C PRO A 352 14.45 3.92 6.36
N VAL A 353 15.31 4.82 6.77
CA VAL A 353 15.10 5.63 7.97
C VAL A 353 15.16 7.11 7.65
N LEU A 354 14.37 7.90 8.39
CA LEU A 354 14.38 9.34 8.35
C LEU A 354 14.69 9.85 9.75
N MET A 355 15.85 10.51 9.91
CA MET A 355 16.35 10.91 11.24
C MET A 355 16.37 9.72 12.22
N GLU A 356 17.01 8.63 11.82
CA GLU A 356 17.16 7.38 12.60
C GLU A 356 15.82 6.71 13.00
N THR A 357 14.73 7.08 12.35
CA THR A 357 13.40 6.54 12.62
C THR A 357 12.89 5.78 11.40
N SER A 358 12.56 4.49 11.56
CA SER A 358 11.90 3.69 10.53
C SER A 358 10.45 4.10 10.31
N ILE A 359 9.86 3.69 9.17
CA ILE A 359 8.45 3.95 8.86
C ILE A 359 7.54 3.37 9.95
N ALA A 360 7.76 2.11 10.35
CA ALA A 360 6.97 1.44 11.39
C ALA A 360 6.97 2.23 12.70
N LYS A 361 8.16 2.68 13.13
CA LYS A 361 8.29 3.46 14.37
C LYS A 361 7.62 4.82 14.26
N ALA A 362 7.76 5.52 13.14
CA ALA A 362 7.15 6.83 12.92
C ALA A 362 5.63 6.75 12.96
N VAL A 363 5.04 5.77 12.26
CA VAL A 363 3.59 5.54 12.22
C VAL A 363 3.06 5.10 13.59
N GLY A 364 3.75 4.16 14.27
CA GLY A 364 3.35 3.68 15.59
C GLY A 364 3.43 4.77 16.66
N ASP A 365 4.52 5.52 16.71
CA ASP A 365 4.68 6.62 17.68
C ASP A 365 3.61 7.70 17.49
N TRP A 366 3.31 8.06 16.24
CA TRP A 366 2.24 9.01 15.93
C TRP A 366 0.86 8.43 16.24
N TYR A 367 0.61 7.16 15.94
CA TYR A 367 -0.70 6.56 16.20
C TYR A 367 -1.05 6.54 17.70
N TYR A 368 -0.09 6.14 18.53
CA TYR A 368 -0.29 6.07 19.99
C TYR A 368 0.01 7.39 20.72
N ASP A 369 0.16 8.48 19.98
CA ASP A 369 0.47 9.83 20.53
C ASP A 369 1.75 9.84 21.41
N ARG A 370 2.68 8.88 21.19
CA ARG A 370 3.96 8.83 21.90
C ARG A 370 4.90 9.95 21.45
N ARG A 371 4.87 10.28 20.14
CA ARG A 371 5.69 11.32 19.56
C ARG A 371 5.09 11.78 18.22
N PRO A 372 4.94 13.09 17.97
CA PRO A 372 4.58 13.59 16.66
C PRO A 372 5.70 13.32 15.66
N PHE A 373 5.34 13.02 14.42
CA PHE A 373 6.31 12.80 13.34
C PHE A 373 5.90 13.55 12.08
N GLN A 374 6.66 14.60 11.75
CA GLN A 374 6.49 15.40 10.54
C GLN A 374 7.88 15.70 9.98
N LYS A 375 8.39 14.81 9.15
CA LYS A 375 9.74 14.89 8.60
C LYS A 375 9.73 14.71 7.10
N ILE A 376 10.55 15.49 6.44
CA ILE A 376 10.80 15.47 5.00
C ILE A 376 12.30 15.35 4.83
N ASP A 377 12.72 14.42 4.00
CA ASP A 377 14.12 14.15 3.69
C ASP A 377 14.73 15.23 2.80
N CYS A 378 16.04 15.27 2.76
CA CYS A 378 16.80 16.05 1.79
C CYS A 378 16.58 15.53 0.35
N ALA A 379 17.13 16.20 -0.64
CA ALA A 379 16.99 15.80 -2.03
C ALA A 379 17.83 14.56 -2.35
N TYR A 380 17.31 13.68 -3.23
CA TYR A 380 18.06 12.53 -3.76
C TYR A 380 19.42 12.98 -4.33
N PRO A 381 20.51 12.23 -4.09
CA PRO A 381 20.61 10.92 -3.43
C PRO A 381 21.04 10.96 -1.95
N CYS A 382 20.58 11.91 -1.16
CA CYS A 382 21.11 12.19 0.17
C CYS A 382 20.91 11.10 1.23
N ASN A 383 19.87 10.25 1.09
CA ASN A 383 19.58 9.21 2.06
C ASN A 383 20.16 7.86 1.62
N PRO A 384 21.25 7.38 2.27
CA PRO A 384 21.91 6.15 1.88
C PRO A 384 21.12 4.89 2.30
N THR A 385 20.05 5.03 3.08
CA THR A 385 19.23 3.90 3.52
C THR A 385 18.07 3.59 2.56
N CYS A 386 17.94 4.35 1.47
CA CYS A 386 16.88 4.13 0.50
C CYS A 386 16.98 2.77 -0.20
N HIS A 387 15.85 2.06 -0.25
CA HIS A 387 15.65 0.93 -1.14
C HIS A 387 14.99 1.44 -2.43
N ASN A 388 15.81 1.86 -3.40
CA ASN A 388 15.30 2.33 -4.68
C ASN A 388 14.77 1.17 -5.50
N MET A 389 13.58 1.34 -6.07
CA MET A 389 12.96 0.34 -6.94
C MET A 389 13.72 0.23 -8.27
N VAL A 390 13.95 -0.99 -8.69
CA VAL A 390 14.43 -1.34 -10.02
C VAL A 390 13.37 -2.21 -10.69
N PHE A 391 13.00 -1.88 -11.91
CA PHE A 391 11.96 -2.60 -12.66
C PHE A 391 12.59 -3.34 -13.83
N ASP A 392 12.12 -4.56 -14.10
CA ASP A 392 12.53 -5.34 -15.27
C ASP A 392 12.11 -4.64 -16.57
N ASP A 393 12.95 -4.68 -17.58
CA ASP A 393 12.60 -4.19 -18.93
C ASP A 393 11.65 -5.20 -19.60
N PRO A 394 10.39 -4.82 -19.92
CA PRO A 394 9.45 -5.71 -20.59
C PRO A 394 9.95 -6.21 -21.97
N LYS A 395 10.95 -5.55 -22.57
CA LYS A 395 11.53 -5.94 -23.86
C LYS A 395 12.53 -7.08 -23.74
N GLU A 396 13.13 -7.29 -22.57
CA GLU A 396 14.11 -8.36 -22.34
C GLU A 396 13.44 -9.71 -22.03
N HIS A 397 12.15 -9.72 -21.61
CA HIS A 397 11.37 -10.92 -21.31
C HIS A 397 9.98 -10.89 -21.97
N PRO A 398 9.87 -11.13 -23.29
CA PRO A 398 8.61 -11.04 -24.03
C PRO A 398 7.56 -12.12 -23.66
N GLU A 399 7.90 -13.13 -22.87
CA GLU A 399 7.01 -14.26 -22.55
C GLU A 399 5.98 -13.98 -21.43
N HIS A 400 5.99 -12.80 -20.82
CA HIS A 400 5.07 -12.44 -19.72
C HIS A 400 4.14 -11.27 -20.06
N ILE A 401 3.73 -11.11 -21.32
CA ILE A 401 2.75 -10.09 -21.70
C ILE A 401 1.33 -10.62 -21.46
N ALA A 402 0.91 -10.63 -20.20
CA ALA A 402 -0.50 -10.38 -19.88
C ALA A 402 -0.72 -8.85 -19.87
N PRO A 403 -1.92 -8.31 -20.21
CA PRO A 403 -2.13 -6.87 -20.25
C PRO A 403 -1.83 -6.27 -18.88
N GLN A 404 -0.68 -5.63 -18.78
CA GLN A 404 -0.17 -5.07 -17.53
C GLN A 404 -0.97 -3.80 -17.19
N SER A 405 -1.82 -3.91 -16.17
CA SER A 405 -1.96 -2.78 -15.25
C SER A 405 -0.56 -2.55 -14.67
N HIS A 406 0.04 -1.38 -14.89
CA HIS A 406 1.40 -1.04 -14.47
C HIS A 406 1.53 -1.01 -12.95
N GLU A 407 1.53 -2.17 -12.33
CA GLU A 407 2.06 -2.41 -10.99
C GLU A 407 3.16 -3.46 -11.13
N PRO A 408 4.28 -3.32 -10.40
CA PRO A 408 5.27 -4.38 -10.35
C PRO A 408 4.58 -5.65 -9.87
N SER A 409 4.64 -6.71 -10.65
CA SER A 409 4.17 -8.03 -10.24
C SER A 409 5.15 -8.57 -9.18
N PHE A 410 4.86 -8.28 -7.91
CA PHE A 410 5.56 -8.89 -6.77
C PHE A 410 5.08 -10.35 -6.60
N SER A 411 5.38 -11.20 -7.56
CA SER A 411 5.18 -12.65 -7.49
C SER A 411 6.41 -13.42 -7.96
N SER A 412 7.59 -12.93 -7.65
CA SER A 412 8.78 -13.77 -7.69
C SER A 412 9.45 -13.70 -6.32
N PRO A 413 9.77 -14.84 -5.69
CA PRO A 413 10.73 -14.81 -4.62
C PRO A 413 12.01 -14.22 -5.21
N CYS A 414 12.62 -13.24 -4.54
CA CYS A 414 13.91 -12.71 -4.91
C CYS A 414 14.83 -13.86 -5.35
N PRO A 415 15.58 -13.75 -6.47
CA PRO A 415 16.62 -14.70 -6.75
C PRO A 415 17.52 -14.73 -5.51
N ALA A 416 17.69 -15.92 -4.93
CA ALA A 416 18.54 -16.12 -3.78
C ALA A 416 19.89 -15.48 -4.10
N TYR A 417 20.19 -14.38 -3.44
CA TYR A 417 21.50 -13.76 -3.48
C TYR A 417 22.47 -14.86 -3.06
N ASN A 418 23.29 -15.31 -3.99
CA ASN A 418 24.34 -16.32 -3.78
C ASN A 418 25.31 -15.73 -2.74
N ARG A 419 24.98 -15.81 -1.47
CA ARG A 419 26.00 -15.70 -0.42
C ARG A 419 26.91 -16.90 -0.56
N PRO A 420 28.23 -16.71 -0.57
CA PRO A 420 29.12 -17.85 -0.49
C PRO A 420 28.70 -18.68 0.72
N LYS A 421 28.46 -19.96 0.50
CA LYS A 421 28.11 -20.92 1.55
C LYS A 421 29.10 -20.74 2.70
N MET A 422 28.61 -20.30 3.83
CA MET A 422 29.39 -20.22 5.05
C MET A 422 29.79 -21.65 5.43
N GLN A 423 31.07 -21.97 5.21
CA GLN A 423 31.69 -23.25 5.59
C GLN A 423 31.74 -23.48 7.11
N ILE A 424 31.06 -22.68 7.91
CA ILE A 424 31.09 -22.75 9.38
C ILE A 424 30.31 -23.95 9.93
N LEU A 425 29.31 -24.48 9.21
CA LEU A 425 28.54 -25.62 9.71
C LEU A 425 29.29 -26.98 9.59
N SER A 426 30.20 -27.07 8.62
CA SER A 426 31.00 -28.29 8.42
C SER A 426 32.05 -28.49 9.49
N TRP A 427 32.58 -27.42 10.10
CA TRP A 427 33.59 -27.50 11.16
C TRP A 427 33.00 -27.92 12.51
N LEU A 428 31.80 -27.51 12.83
CA LEU A 428 31.18 -27.92 14.09
C LEU A 428 30.73 -29.39 14.09
N VAL A 429 30.38 -29.96 12.96
CA VAL A 429 29.99 -31.37 12.84
C VAL A 429 31.26 -32.25 12.87
N SER A 430 32.34 -31.83 12.23
CA SER A 430 33.60 -32.58 12.23
C SER A 430 34.33 -32.58 13.62
N PHE A 431 34.18 -31.52 14.41
CA PHE A 431 34.80 -31.45 15.74
C PHE A 431 34.13 -32.37 16.76
N PHE A 432 32.88 -32.76 16.56
CA PHE A 432 32.14 -33.64 17.48
C PHE A 432 32.21 -35.14 17.13
N ILE A 433 32.65 -35.51 15.93
CA ILE A 433 32.70 -36.93 15.50
C ILE A 433 34.07 -37.57 15.80
N PHE A 434 35.14 -36.78 15.98
CA PHE A 434 36.51 -37.34 16.18
C PHE A 434 36.97 -37.40 17.64
N ASN A 435 36.15 -37.04 18.64
CA ASN A 435 36.58 -37.07 20.05
C ASN A 435 35.84 -38.10 20.93
N PHE A 436 35.34 -39.21 20.39
CA PHE A 436 34.82 -40.33 21.16
C PHE A 436 35.37 -41.65 20.63
N HIS A 437 36.58 -42.05 21.13
CA HIS A 437 36.98 -43.43 21.26
C HIS A 437 37.12 -43.74 22.74
N PRO A 438 36.54 -44.86 23.23
CA PRO A 438 36.61 -45.23 24.65
C PRO A 438 37.93 -45.90 24.98
N GLY A 439 38.55 -45.43 26.01
CA GLY A 439 39.55 -46.10 26.80
C GLY A 439 39.08 -46.09 28.26
#